data_ad618e1cd4e4e88f1255466507e07215
#
_entry.id   ad618e1cd4e4e88f1255466507e07215
#
_cell.length_a   1.000
_cell.length_b   1.000
_cell.length_c   1.000
_cell.angle_alpha   90.00
_cell.angle_beta   90.00
_cell.angle_gamma   90.00
#
_symmetry.space_group_name_H-M   'P 1'
#
loop_
_entity.id
_entity.type
_entity.pdbx_description
1 polymer ?
#
loop_
_entity_poly.entity_id
_entity_poly.type
_entity_poly.pdbx_seq_one_letter_code
_entity_poly.pdbx_strand_id
1 'polypeptide(L)' 'MSNVSGKTSNGFTYEADYQPASAGRVNWTATFRHDGDFAGMRHGRIHDMLGVSTAVVDEAVKVDIESTWTNAG' A
#
# COMPACT_ATOMS: atom_id res chain seq x y z
N MET A 1 -4.18 -13.57 -1.39
CA MET A 1 -4.17 -12.09 -1.30
C MET A 1 -4.04 -11.64 0.12
N SER A 2 -3.29 -10.60 0.32
CA SER A 2 -3.06 -10.04 1.65
C SER A 2 -3.55 -8.60 1.71
N ASN A 3 -3.97 -8.18 2.91
CA ASN A 3 -4.51 -6.85 3.13
C ASN A 3 -3.66 -6.10 4.12
N VAL A 4 -3.56 -4.80 3.94
CA VAL A 4 -3.00 -3.90 4.94
C VAL A 4 -3.95 -2.71 5.10
N SER A 5 -3.91 -2.10 6.27
CA SER A 5 -4.69 -0.88 6.53
C SER A 5 -3.90 0.01 7.46
N GLY A 6 -4.20 1.28 7.43
CA GLY A 6 -3.48 2.23 8.27
C GLY A 6 -3.98 3.64 8.05
N LYS A 7 -3.17 4.58 8.54
CA LYS A 7 -3.46 6.00 8.43
C LYS A 7 -2.22 6.72 7.91
N THR A 8 -2.42 7.60 6.95
CA THR A 8 -1.33 8.38 6.40
C THR A 8 -1.00 9.57 7.29
N SER A 9 0.20 10.12 7.14
CA SER A 9 0.63 11.26 7.94
C SER A 9 -0.20 12.52 7.67
N ASN A 10 -0.85 12.59 6.50
CA ASN A 10 -1.70 13.74 6.15
C ASN A 10 -3.19 13.51 6.48
N GLY A 11 -3.51 12.54 7.34
CA GLY A 11 -4.83 12.42 7.93
C GLY A 11 -5.83 11.53 7.22
N PHE A 12 -5.39 10.77 6.23
CA PHE A 12 -6.28 9.83 5.52
C PHE A 12 -6.13 8.43 6.08
N THR A 13 -7.21 7.66 6.05
CA THR A 13 -7.14 6.23 6.32
C THR A 13 -7.11 5.47 5.00
N TYR A 14 -6.53 4.30 5.00
CA TYR A 14 -6.49 3.49 3.79
C TYR A 14 -6.73 2.02 4.09
N GLU A 15 -7.25 1.35 3.08
CA GLU A 15 -7.34 -0.11 3.04
C GLU A 15 -6.74 -0.54 1.71
N ALA A 16 -5.89 -1.54 1.73
CA ALA A 16 -5.19 -1.96 0.54
C ALA A 16 -5.12 -3.48 0.45
N ASP A 17 -5.13 -3.95 -0.78
CA ASP A 17 -4.87 -5.34 -1.11
C ASP A 17 -3.55 -5.40 -1.85
N TYR A 18 -2.78 -6.45 -1.62
CA TYR A 18 -1.60 -6.68 -2.42
C TYR A 18 -1.44 -8.16 -2.72
N GLN A 19 -0.73 -8.46 -3.78
CA GLN A 19 -0.46 -9.83 -4.17
C GLN A 19 0.92 -9.92 -4.82
N PRO A 20 1.61 -11.04 -4.61
CA PRO A 20 2.89 -11.26 -5.28
C PRO A 20 2.71 -11.36 -6.79
N ALA A 21 3.64 -10.79 -7.51
CA ALA A 21 3.77 -10.97 -8.95
C ALA A 21 5.08 -11.71 -9.22
N SER A 22 5.43 -11.92 -10.47
CA SER A 22 6.64 -12.63 -10.82
C SER A 22 7.90 -11.80 -10.51
N ALA A 23 9.03 -12.47 -10.31
CA ALA A 23 10.36 -11.86 -10.16
C ALA A 23 10.48 -10.93 -8.93
N GLY A 24 9.84 -11.30 -7.82
CA GLY A 24 9.97 -10.55 -6.57
C GLY A 24 9.20 -9.24 -6.54
N ARG A 25 8.31 -9.02 -7.47
CA ARG A 25 7.45 -7.82 -7.48
C ARG A 25 6.19 -8.08 -6.66
N VAL A 26 5.67 -7.02 -6.06
CA VAL A 26 4.39 -7.05 -5.35
C VAL A 26 3.56 -5.88 -5.85
N ASN A 27 2.36 -6.19 -6.31
CA ASN A 27 1.42 -5.16 -6.77
C ASN A 27 0.41 -4.88 -5.67
N TRP A 28 0.10 -3.61 -5.44
CA TRP A 28 -0.89 -3.23 -4.45
C TRP A 28 -1.90 -2.24 -5.02
N THR A 29 -3.09 -2.24 -4.44
CA THR A 29 -4.15 -1.26 -4.74
C THR A 29 -4.71 -0.79 -3.41
N ALA A 30 -4.79 0.52 -3.23
CA ALA A 30 -5.25 1.12 -1.98
C ALA A 30 -6.42 2.07 -2.23
N THR A 31 -7.38 2.05 -1.31
CA THR A 31 -8.49 3.00 -1.29
C THR A 31 -8.31 3.91 -0.08
N PHE A 32 -8.38 5.20 -0.31
CA PHE A 32 -8.17 6.22 0.72
C PHE A 32 -9.48 6.88 1.09
N ARG A 33 -9.65 7.15 2.39
CA ARG A 33 -10.83 7.79 2.93
C ARG A 33 -10.42 8.91 3.89
N HIS A 34 -11.27 9.92 3.96
CA HIS A 34 -11.11 11.01 4.92
C HIS A 34 -12.43 11.18 5.64
N ASP A 35 -12.43 11.03 6.97
CA ASP A 35 -13.64 11.08 7.80
C ASP A 35 -14.75 10.15 7.29
N GLY A 36 -14.37 8.98 6.79
CA GLY A 36 -15.29 7.99 6.27
C GLY A 36 -15.69 8.19 4.81
N ASP A 37 -15.32 9.30 4.20
CA ASP A 37 -15.66 9.58 2.81
C ASP A 37 -14.55 9.15 1.87
N PHE A 38 -14.94 8.60 0.74
CA PHE A 38 -13.99 8.18 -0.29
C PHE A 38 -13.17 9.38 -0.77
N ALA A 39 -11.85 9.25 -0.71
CA ALA A 39 -10.93 10.30 -1.14
C ALA A 39 -10.22 9.98 -2.45
N GLY A 40 -9.97 8.70 -2.72
CA GLY A 40 -9.31 8.30 -3.95
C GLY A 40 -8.76 6.89 -3.87
N MET A 41 -8.20 6.45 -4.98
CA MET A 41 -7.54 5.15 -5.09
C MET A 41 -6.18 5.35 -5.71
N ARG A 42 -5.24 4.50 -5.31
CA ARG A 42 -3.91 4.44 -5.92
C ARG A 42 -3.51 3.00 -6.05
N HIS A 43 -2.62 2.75 -6.98
CA HIS A 43 -2.01 1.43 -7.12
C HIS A 43 -0.52 1.63 -7.35
N GLY A 44 0.24 0.60 -6.99
CA GLY A 44 1.68 0.68 -7.12
C GLY A 44 2.31 -0.69 -7.16
N ARG A 45 3.63 -0.68 -7.26
CA ARG A 45 4.42 -1.89 -7.34
C ARG A 45 5.71 -1.68 -6.58
N ILE A 46 6.08 -2.68 -5.80
CA ILE A 46 7.39 -2.72 -5.16
C ILE A 46 8.18 -3.89 -5.72
N HIS A 47 9.51 -3.80 -5.62
CA HIS A 47 10.42 -4.78 -6.19
C HIS A 47 11.29 -5.39 -5.10
N ASP A 48 12.06 -6.41 -5.45
CA ASP A 48 13.07 -7.03 -4.57
C ASP A 48 12.46 -7.68 -3.32
N MET A 49 11.25 -8.20 -3.45
CA MET A 49 10.56 -8.88 -2.35
C MET A 49 10.70 -10.40 -2.39
N LEU A 50 11.56 -10.94 -3.24
CA LEU A 50 11.75 -12.37 -3.36
C LEU A 50 12.42 -12.92 -2.09
N GLY A 51 11.80 -13.92 -1.47
CA GLY A 51 12.33 -14.52 -0.25
C GLY A 51 12.16 -13.70 1.02
N VAL A 52 11.43 -12.59 0.94
CA VAL A 52 11.19 -11.72 2.08
C VAL A 52 9.98 -12.22 2.85
N SER A 53 10.00 -12.12 4.19
CA SER A 53 8.90 -12.57 5.03
C SER A 53 7.65 -11.71 4.81
N THR A 54 6.47 -12.28 5.10
CA THR A 54 5.20 -11.59 4.97
C THR A 54 5.17 -10.30 5.79
N ALA A 55 5.71 -10.32 7.00
CA ALA A 55 5.72 -9.14 7.86
C ALA A 55 6.52 -7.99 7.23
N VAL A 56 7.63 -8.30 6.59
CA VAL A 56 8.45 -7.29 5.92
C VAL A 56 7.75 -6.77 4.66
N VAL A 57 7.08 -7.67 3.93
CA VAL A 57 6.31 -7.27 2.74
C VAL A 57 5.17 -6.32 3.14
N ASP A 58 4.43 -6.65 4.20
CA ASP A 58 3.36 -5.78 4.71
C ASP A 58 3.88 -4.38 5.00
N GLU A 59 5.01 -4.28 5.69
CA GLU A 59 5.60 -3.00 6.04
C GLU A 59 6.06 -2.23 4.79
N ALA A 60 6.68 -2.90 3.85
CA ALA A 60 7.13 -2.30 2.60
C ALA A 60 5.95 -1.75 1.79
N VAL A 61 4.85 -2.50 1.74
CA VAL A 61 3.63 -2.06 1.06
C VAL A 61 3.07 -0.80 1.72
N LYS A 62 2.99 -0.79 3.06
CA LYS A 62 2.50 0.38 3.79
C LYS A 62 3.34 1.63 3.54
N VAL A 63 4.65 1.48 3.53
CA VAL A 63 5.57 2.59 3.26
C VAL A 63 5.34 3.13 1.86
N ASP A 64 5.20 2.24 0.88
CA ASP A 64 4.99 2.65 -0.50
C ASP A 64 3.63 3.34 -0.68
N ILE A 65 2.59 2.83 -0.04
CA ILE A 65 1.25 3.43 -0.06
C ILE A 65 1.31 4.86 0.49
N GLU A 66 1.89 5.03 1.66
CA GLU A 66 1.97 6.35 2.28
C GLU A 66 2.80 7.31 1.43
N SER A 67 3.95 6.87 0.94
CA SER A 67 4.80 7.70 0.09
C SER A 67 4.07 8.13 -1.18
N THR A 68 3.36 7.21 -1.82
CA THR A 68 2.61 7.51 -3.04
C THR A 68 1.51 8.54 -2.77
N TRP A 69 0.78 8.38 -1.67
CA TRP A 69 -0.33 9.27 -1.35
C TRP A 69 0.14 10.64 -0.90
N THR A 70 1.14 10.70 -0.03
CA THR A 70 1.60 11.97 0.53
C THR A 70 2.43 12.79 -0.46
N ASN A 71 3.06 12.14 -1.44
CA ASN A 71 3.85 12.81 -2.47
C ASN A 71 3.04 13.17 -3.71
N ALA A 72 1.77 12.84 -3.73
CA ALA A 72 0.91 13.09 -4.89
C ALA A 72 0.43 14.54 -4.97
N GLY A 73 0.77 15.33 -3.99
CA GLY A 73 0.43 16.76 -3.98
C GLY A 73 1.45 17.60 -4.71
#